data_38f876aefef3341c3ab63676876acdc1
#
_entry.id   38f876aefef3341c3ab63676876acdc1
#
_cell.length_a   1.000
_cell.length_b   1.000
_cell.length_c   1.000
_cell.angle_alpha   90.00
_cell.angle_beta   90.00
_cell.angle_gamma   90.00
#
_symmetry.space_group_name_H-M   'P 1'
#
loop_
_entity.id
_entity.type
_entity.pdbx_description
1 polymer ?
#
loop_
_entity_poly.entity_id
_entity_poly.type
_entity_poly.pdbx_seq_one_letter_code
_entity_poly.pdbx_strand_id
1 'polypeptide(L)'
;MLLKRITAQDLYNYTKCLHRVYLDSNGDPAEKSEVSSFVKLLWEVGLQTERDYISSLGDQAVVDLQTLPVEPAFQETLLAMEQGAPLIYQGCLMHGQFVGRPDLLVKRDGGVSRFGAFLYEPIDIKAGKGWEESESKKRKFKEHYAFQVLFYRLLLEKIQGVVPAGGRIINVEKQIEEFDPTQFEDRFEQALKTVRQLVSGAESSEPVLGSHCTMCGWFARCYRWVNDQSDPTGLFFVGKQKFAMKAVGLRTIADIAEMEVEDFLSPPRKIPRMGKVSLERMKTRAQVALQGKPVIRPGYVFPVVDQEIYFDIEDDPTRGVVYLFGYVICEPGRPARYDYLWAERPEDEEQTVRAFWTFVQSCGNVVFYVYSHKERTTLKQLMERYGLDGETFEIYKAKEYDLYQQLIVDYSDWPTFSYGIKHVAKWIGFQWRDLDPSGANSIAWYNEYLNDPANPRLRQRIVDYNEDDCYAMLAIKRYFEHHRPNE
;
A
#
# COMPACT_ATOMS: atom_id res chain seq x y z
N MET A 1 29.95 -19.47 11.07
CA MET A 1 28.76 -18.60 11.10
C MET A 1 27.74 -19.26 10.18
N LEU A 2 26.61 -19.67 10.69
CA LEU A 2 25.54 -20.25 9.84
C LEU A 2 25.11 -19.20 8.81
N LEU A 3 25.12 -19.55 7.53
CA LEU A 3 24.66 -18.68 6.46
C LEU A 3 23.16 -18.38 6.70
N LYS A 4 22.81 -17.10 6.79
CA LYS A 4 21.41 -16.69 6.89
C LYS A 4 20.68 -17.09 5.62
N ARG A 5 19.47 -17.62 5.76
CA ARG A 5 18.62 -18.00 4.65
C ARG A 5 18.07 -16.78 3.93
N ILE A 6 17.93 -16.91 2.61
CA ILE A 6 17.27 -15.92 1.75
C ILE A 6 16.03 -16.59 1.13
N THR A 7 14.91 -15.89 1.19
CA THR A 7 13.61 -16.38 0.78
C THR A 7 12.97 -15.50 -0.31
N ALA A 8 11.92 -15.99 -0.94
CA ALA A 8 11.10 -15.19 -1.86
C ALA A 8 10.50 -13.95 -1.17
N GLN A 9 10.22 -14.03 0.15
CA GLN A 9 9.73 -12.90 0.94
C GLN A 9 10.76 -11.76 1.05
N ASP A 10 12.05 -12.07 1.06
CA ASP A 10 13.10 -11.05 1.08
C ASP A 10 13.12 -10.27 -0.24
N LEU A 11 12.90 -10.95 -1.37
CA LEU A 11 12.78 -10.33 -2.69
C LEU A 11 11.49 -9.48 -2.78
N TYR A 12 10.39 -9.97 -2.25
CA TYR A 12 9.16 -9.17 -2.11
C TYR A 12 9.41 -7.90 -1.28
N ASN A 13 10.01 -8.06 -0.09
CA ASN A 13 10.30 -6.94 0.81
C ASN A 13 11.27 -5.93 0.17
N TYR A 14 12.26 -6.41 -0.61
CA TYR A 14 13.19 -5.57 -1.35
C TYR A 14 12.47 -4.57 -2.27
N THR A 15 11.44 -5.00 -2.98
CA THR A 15 10.68 -4.11 -3.88
C THR A 15 9.93 -3.01 -3.12
N LYS A 16 9.62 -3.23 -1.85
CA LYS A 16 8.93 -2.26 -0.99
C LYS A 16 9.92 -1.38 -0.22
N CYS A 17 10.91 -2.01 0.45
CA CYS A 17 11.86 -1.31 1.30
C CYS A 17 13.14 -2.13 1.51
N LEU A 18 14.28 -1.65 1.01
CA LEU A 18 15.61 -2.24 1.23
C LEU A 18 15.94 -2.36 2.72
N HIS A 19 15.64 -1.31 3.48
CA HIS A 19 15.96 -1.26 4.90
C HIS A 19 15.19 -2.30 5.72
N ARG A 20 13.98 -2.65 5.29
CA ARG A 20 13.22 -3.76 5.91
C ARG A 20 13.97 -5.09 5.75
N VAL A 21 14.52 -5.39 4.57
CA VAL A 21 15.31 -6.61 4.34
C VAL A 21 16.52 -6.67 5.27
N TYR A 22 17.23 -5.54 5.40
CA TYR A 22 18.36 -5.45 6.34
C TYR A 22 17.92 -5.67 7.79
N LEU A 23 16.86 -5.00 8.24
CA LEU A 23 16.38 -5.09 9.62
C LEU A 23 15.78 -6.44 9.97
N ASP A 24 15.05 -7.08 9.05
CA ASP A 24 14.49 -8.42 9.27
C ASP A 24 15.59 -9.47 9.52
N SER A 25 16.80 -9.24 9.01
CA SER A 25 17.95 -10.14 9.19
C SER A 25 18.95 -9.70 10.25
N ASN A 26 19.11 -8.40 10.53
CA ASN A 26 20.18 -7.86 11.36
C ASN A 26 19.70 -6.91 12.47
N GLY A 27 18.42 -6.52 12.46
CA GLY A 27 17.84 -5.66 13.49
C GLY A 27 17.58 -6.39 14.80
N ASP A 28 17.44 -5.64 15.88
CA ASP A 28 17.00 -6.19 17.16
C ASP A 28 15.48 -6.48 17.09
N PRO A 29 15.05 -7.75 17.23
CA PRO A 29 13.63 -8.11 17.22
C PRO A 29 12.79 -7.37 18.26
N ALA A 30 13.37 -6.94 19.38
CA ALA A 30 12.67 -6.18 20.41
C ALA A 30 12.24 -4.76 19.95
N GLU A 31 12.89 -4.22 18.92
CA GLU A 31 12.52 -2.93 18.32
C GLU A 31 11.43 -3.06 17.24
N LYS A 32 11.03 -4.30 16.89
CA LYS A 32 9.99 -4.56 15.89
C LYS A 32 8.63 -4.62 16.57
N SER A 33 7.74 -3.70 16.22
CA SER A 33 6.36 -3.69 16.68
C SER A 33 5.60 -4.92 16.17
N GLU A 34 4.57 -5.32 16.90
CA GLU A 34 3.62 -6.33 16.41
C GLU A 34 2.96 -5.86 15.10
N VAL A 35 2.58 -6.83 14.28
CA VAL A 35 1.82 -6.54 13.06
C VAL A 35 0.40 -6.12 13.41
N SER A 36 -0.12 -5.13 12.68
CA SER A 36 -1.48 -4.64 12.86
C SER A 36 -2.53 -5.72 12.54
N SER A 37 -3.75 -5.56 13.09
CA SER A 37 -4.89 -6.43 12.78
C SER A 37 -5.16 -6.53 11.28
N PHE A 38 -4.98 -5.44 10.56
CA PHE A 38 -5.13 -5.42 9.10
C PHE A 38 -4.08 -6.28 8.37
N VAL A 39 -2.82 -6.26 8.79
CA VAL A 39 -1.80 -7.14 8.20
C VAL A 39 -2.10 -8.60 8.48
N LYS A 40 -2.62 -8.93 9.68
CA LYS A 40 -3.09 -10.29 10.02
C LYS A 40 -4.25 -10.70 9.11
N LEU A 41 -5.24 -9.81 8.90
CA LEU A 41 -6.35 -10.03 7.96
C LEU A 41 -5.86 -10.29 6.54
N LEU A 42 -4.88 -9.52 6.02
CA LEU A 42 -4.32 -9.76 4.69
C LEU A 42 -3.67 -11.15 4.58
N TRP A 43 -3.01 -11.63 5.62
CA TRP A 43 -2.45 -12.98 5.65
C TRP A 43 -3.55 -14.05 5.65
N GLU A 44 -4.61 -13.85 6.43
CA GLU A 44 -5.77 -14.77 6.48
C GLU A 44 -6.48 -14.84 5.13
N VAL A 45 -6.71 -13.70 4.48
CA VAL A 45 -7.28 -13.62 3.13
C VAL A 45 -6.38 -14.34 2.11
N GLY A 46 -5.07 -14.17 2.19
CA GLY A 46 -4.11 -14.89 1.35
C GLY A 46 -4.22 -16.41 1.53
N LEU A 47 -4.17 -16.89 2.77
CA LEU A 47 -4.32 -18.31 3.09
C LEU A 47 -5.68 -18.89 2.68
N GLN A 48 -6.76 -18.11 2.83
CA GLN A 48 -8.08 -18.55 2.40
C GLN A 48 -8.16 -18.65 0.87
N THR A 49 -7.61 -17.68 0.13
CA THR A 49 -7.53 -17.71 -1.33
C THR A 49 -6.80 -18.97 -1.84
N GLU A 50 -5.67 -19.33 -1.19
CA GLU A 50 -4.96 -20.58 -1.50
C GLU A 50 -5.84 -21.80 -1.27
N ARG A 51 -6.47 -21.93 -0.08
CA ARG A 51 -7.34 -23.06 0.27
C ARG A 51 -8.51 -23.20 -0.71
N ASP A 52 -9.16 -22.08 -1.07
CA ASP A 52 -10.27 -22.05 -1.99
C ASP A 52 -9.87 -22.47 -3.40
N TYR A 53 -8.65 -22.14 -3.81
CA TYR A 53 -8.11 -22.61 -5.08
C TYR A 53 -7.82 -24.12 -5.03
N ILE A 54 -7.08 -24.60 -4.02
CA ILE A 54 -6.76 -26.02 -3.86
C ILE A 54 -8.05 -26.87 -3.78
N SER A 55 -9.04 -26.42 -3.00
CA SER A 55 -10.34 -27.09 -2.91
C SER A 55 -11.08 -27.15 -4.26
N SER A 56 -10.88 -26.18 -5.13
CA SER A 56 -11.51 -26.14 -6.46
C SER A 56 -10.90 -27.12 -7.47
N LEU A 57 -9.73 -27.72 -7.17
CA LEU A 57 -9.08 -28.71 -8.03
C LEU A 57 -9.77 -30.09 -7.97
N GLY A 58 -10.65 -30.33 -7.00
CA GLY A 58 -11.42 -31.58 -6.87
C GLY A 58 -10.51 -32.80 -6.68
N ASP A 59 -10.77 -33.86 -7.46
CA ASP A 59 -10.09 -35.16 -7.36
C ASP A 59 -8.68 -35.19 -8.03
N GLN A 60 -8.10 -34.04 -8.38
CA GLN A 60 -6.73 -34.04 -8.91
C GLN A 60 -5.75 -34.55 -7.85
N ALA A 61 -4.79 -35.39 -8.30
CA ALA A 61 -3.75 -35.90 -7.41
C ALA A 61 -2.79 -34.77 -7.00
N VAL A 62 -2.91 -34.30 -5.75
CA VAL A 62 -2.08 -33.25 -5.15
C VAL A 62 -1.23 -33.86 -4.05
N VAL A 63 0.08 -33.64 -4.11
CA VAL A 63 0.98 -33.93 -2.99
C VAL A 63 1.02 -32.70 -2.10
N ASP A 64 0.39 -32.76 -0.93
CA ASP A 64 0.32 -31.65 0.03
C ASP A 64 1.47 -31.73 1.05
N LEU A 65 2.35 -30.72 1.03
CA LEU A 65 3.53 -30.63 1.90
C LEU A 65 3.45 -29.43 2.88
N GLN A 66 2.28 -28.77 2.97
CA GLN A 66 2.10 -27.53 3.73
C GLN A 66 2.55 -27.62 5.19
N THR A 67 2.25 -28.74 5.85
CA THR A 67 2.49 -28.90 7.29
C THR A 67 3.92 -29.35 7.63
N LEU A 68 4.71 -29.74 6.64
CA LEU A 68 6.06 -30.24 6.87
C LEU A 68 7.05 -29.10 7.15
N PRO A 69 7.99 -29.29 8.09
CA PRO A 69 9.14 -28.40 8.27
C PRO A 69 9.99 -28.33 6.99
N VAL A 70 10.84 -27.30 6.89
CA VAL A 70 11.59 -26.97 5.65
C VAL A 70 12.40 -28.16 5.12
N GLU A 71 13.23 -28.79 5.95
CA GLU A 71 14.11 -29.88 5.52
C GLU A 71 13.33 -31.13 5.10
N PRO A 72 12.38 -31.66 5.89
CA PRO A 72 11.51 -32.75 5.45
C PRO A 72 10.70 -32.40 4.19
N ALA A 73 10.13 -31.19 4.12
CA ALA A 73 9.38 -30.76 2.94
C ALA A 73 10.26 -30.76 1.67
N PHE A 74 11.53 -30.36 1.77
CA PHE A 74 12.45 -30.41 0.63
C PHE A 74 12.70 -31.84 0.15
N GLN A 75 12.92 -32.79 1.06
CA GLN A 75 13.12 -34.21 0.69
C GLN A 75 11.88 -34.81 0.03
N GLU A 76 10.71 -34.57 0.62
CA GLU A 76 9.43 -35.03 0.05
C GLU A 76 9.12 -34.36 -1.30
N THR A 77 9.50 -33.08 -1.48
CA THR A 77 9.39 -32.38 -2.77
C THR A 77 10.22 -33.09 -3.85
N LEU A 78 11.48 -33.45 -3.54
CA LEU A 78 12.36 -34.18 -4.49
C LEU A 78 11.79 -35.55 -4.84
N LEU A 79 11.31 -36.30 -3.84
CA LEU A 79 10.68 -37.60 -4.07
C LEU A 79 9.44 -37.50 -4.95
N ALA A 80 8.57 -36.51 -4.69
CA ALA A 80 7.38 -36.27 -5.50
C ALA A 80 7.74 -35.87 -6.94
N MET A 81 8.79 -35.06 -7.13
CA MET A 81 9.30 -34.71 -8.47
C MET A 81 9.89 -35.91 -9.21
N GLU A 82 10.64 -36.77 -8.54
CA GLU A 82 11.20 -38.02 -9.10
C GLU A 82 10.10 -39.00 -9.52
N GLN A 83 9.01 -39.07 -8.74
CA GLN A 83 7.83 -39.88 -9.06
C GLN A 83 6.94 -39.27 -10.15
N GLY A 84 7.23 -38.02 -10.57
CA GLY A 84 6.48 -37.35 -11.60
C GLY A 84 5.08 -36.93 -11.14
N ALA A 85 4.90 -36.57 -9.86
CA ALA A 85 3.64 -36.10 -9.32
C ALA A 85 3.09 -34.92 -10.15
N PRO A 86 1.80 -34.92 -10.56
CA PRO A 86 1.26 -33.90 -11.45
C PRO A 86 1.23 -32.52 -10.81
N LEU A 87 1.04 -32.45 -9.49
CA LEU A 87 0.92 -31.22 -8.72
C LEU A 87 1.45 -31.42 -7.30
N ILE A 88 2.31 -30.51 -6.85
CA ILE A 88 2.82 -30.47 -5.47
C ILE A 88 2.43 -29.12 -4.86
N TYR A 89 1.66 -29.14 -3.78
CA TYR A 89 1.24 -27.97 -3.03
C TYR A 89 2.21 -27.66 -1.89
N GLN A 90 2.65 -26.41 -1.80
CA GLN A 90 3.61 -25.92 -0.79
C GLN A 90 4.92 -26.74 -0.77
N GLY A 91 5.37 -27.17 -1.97
CA GLY A 91 6.66 -27.83 -2.12
C GLY A 91 7.81 -26.92 -1.73
N CYS A 92 8.84 -27.48 -1.06
CA CYS A 92 10.01 -26.73 -0.63
C CYS A 92 11.17 -26.90 -1.61
N LEU A 93 11.82 -25.79 -1.99
CA LEU A 93 12.98 -25.75 -2.86
C LEU A 93 14.18 -25.19 -2.09
N MET A 94 15.33 -25.86 -2.14
CA MET A 94 16.54 -25.42 -1.44
C MET A 94 17.78 -25.52 -2.33
N HIS A 95 18.61 -24.48 -2.31
CA HIS A 95 19.95 -24.49 -2.91
C HIS A 95 20.88 -23.50 -2.19
N GLY A 96 21.90 -24.01 -1.50
CA GLY A 96 22.81 -23.19 -0.69
C GLY A 96 22.05 -22.45 0.42
N GLN A 97 22.14 -21.12 0.40
CA GLN A 97 21.40 -20.29 1.37
C GLN A 97 19.96 -19.95 0.95
N PHE A 98 19.56 -20.35 -0.25
CA PHE A 98 18.24 -20.02 -0.78
C PHE A 98 17.21 -21.08 -0.40
N VAL A 99 16.06 -20.61 0.08
CA VAL A 99 14.91 -21.44 0.42
C VAL A 99 13.65 -20.79 -0.15
N GLY A 100 12.94 -21.54 -0.99
CA GLY A 100 11.68 -21.11 -1.60
C GLY A 100 10.57 -22.11 -1.34
N ARG A 101 9.35 -21.60 -1.19
CA ARG A 101 8.16 -22.42 -1.01
C ARG A 101 7.05 -21.87 -1.91
N PRO A 102 7.06 -22.21 -3.22
CA PRO A 102 5.98 -21.82 -4.12
C PRO A 102 4.68 -22.49 -3.70
N ASP A 103 3.56 -21.83 -3.91
CA ASP A 103 2.26 -22.40 -3.59
C ASP A 103 2.04 -23.69 -4.39
N LEU A 104 2.41 -23.67 -5.67
CA LEU A 104 2.29 -24.84 -6.54
C LEU A 104 3.57 -25.12 -7.32
N LEU A 105 3.93 -26.41 -7.43
CA LEU A 105 4.83 -26.93 -8.45
C LEU A 105 4.03 -27.81 -9.41
N VAL A 106 3.93 -27.38 -10.66
CA VAL A 106 3.10 -28.03 -11.68
C VAL A 106 4.00 -28.76 -12.66
N LYS A 107 3.76 -30.06 -12.85
CA LYS A 107 4.44 -30.86 -13.88
C LYS A 107 4.03 -30.39 -15.28
N ARG A 108 5.02 -30.25 -16.17
CA ARG A 108 4.83 -29.92 -17.58
C ARG A 108 5.53 -30.93 -18.45
N ASP A 109 4.79 -31.48 -19.40
CA ASP A 109 5.34 -32.38 -20.42
C ASP A 109 6.00 -31.54 -21.54
N GLY A 110 6.87 -32.20 -22.33
CA GLY A 110 7.52 -31.56 -23.50
C GLY A 110 8.87 -30.88 -23.21
N GLY A 111 9.35 -30.95 -21.97
CA GLY A 111 10.73 -30.59 -21.60
C GLY A 111 11.53 -31.79 -21.10
N VAL A 112 12.87 -31.67 -21.07
CA VAL A 112 13.74 -32.68 -20.46
C VAL A 112 14.40 -32.07 -19.24
N SER A 113 14.24 -32.72 -18.10
CA SER A 113 14.93 -32.39 -16.86
C SER A 113 15.70 -33.58 -16.32
N ARG A 114 16.41 -33.42 -15.20
CA ARG A 114 17.06 -34.58 -14.54
C ARG A 114 16.05 -35.64 -14.06
N PHE A 115 14.78 -35.32 -13.98
CA PHE A 115 13.70 -36.19 -13.53
C PHE A 115 13.07 -37.01 -14.69
N GLY A 116 13.34 -36.67 -15.95
CA GLY A 116 12.80 -37.35 -17.12
C GLY A 116 12.36 -36.41 -18.24
N ALA A 117 11.41 -36.89 -19.06
CA ALA A 117 10.87 -36.13 -20.20
C ALA A 117 9.79 -35.11 -19.76
N PHE A 118 9.96 -34.50 -18.61
CA PHE A 118 9.09 -33.45 -18.05
C PHE A 118 9.91 -32.49 -17.18
N LEU A 119 9.31 -31.35 -16.83
CA LEU A 119 9.86 -30.37 -15.90
C LEU A 119 8.78 -29.86 -14.97
N TYR A 120 9.16 -29.18 -13.89
CA TYR A 120 8.26 -28.48 -12.98
C TYR A 120 8.32 -26.97 -13.18
N GLU A 121 7.17 -26.31 -13.11
CA GLU A 121 7.02 -24.87 -13.10
C GLU A 121 6.44 -24.40 -11.77
N PRO A 122 6.92 -23.26 -11.22
CA PRO A 122 6.37 -22.68 -10.01
C PRO A 122 5.17 -21.79 -10.38
N ILE A 123 4.11 -21.85 -9.59
CA ILE A 123 2.97 -20.94 -9.68
C ILE A 123 2.65 -20.48 -8.26
N ASP A 124 2.49 -19.17 -8.08
CA ASP A 124 2.02 -18.58 -6.82
C ASP A 124 0.53 -18.21 -6.93
N ILE A 125 -0.21 -18.43 -5.86
CA ILE A 125 -1.60 -18.01 -5.72
C ILE A 125 -1.62 -16.65 -5.02
N LYS A 126 -2.35 -15.68 -5.56
CA LYS A 126 -2.36 -14.30 -5.06
C LYS A 126 -3.79 -13.82 -4.81
N ALA A 127 -4.03 -13.24 -3.64
CA ALA A 127 -5.30 -12.62 -3.29
C ALA A 127 -5.58 -11.31 -4.05
N GLY A 128 -4.87 -11.06 -5.13
CA GLY A 128 -5.04 -9.87 -5.98
C GLY A 128 -4.63 -10.15 -7.42
N LYS A 129 -4.90 -9.19 -8.32
CA LYS A 129 -4.47 -9.26 -9.73
C LYS A 129 -2.98 -8.98 -9.85
N GLY A 130 -2.32 -9.66 -10.77
CA GLY A 130 -0.89 -9.47 -11.08
C GLY A 130 -0.63 -8.21 -11.91
N TRP A 131 -1.57 -7.83 -12.76
CA TRP A 131 -1.46 -6.65 -13.60
C TRP A 131 -2.01 -5.41 -12.89
N GLU A 132 -1.23 -4.31 -12.91
CA GLU A 132 -1.68 -3.00 -12.44
C GLU A 132 -2.64 -2.40 -13.49
N GLU A 133 -3.82 -2.00 -13.04
CA GLU A 133 -4.73 -1.18 -13.83
C GLU A 133 -4.19 0.26 -13.80
N SER A 134 -3.79 0.76 -14.96
CA SER A 134 -3.31 2.14 -15.12
C SER A 134 -4.16 2.83 -16.17
N GLU A 135 -4.49 4.10 -15.95
CA GLU A 135 -5.10 4.98 -16.95
C GLU A 135 -4.19 5.13 -18.20
N SER A 136 -2.89 4.93 -18.06
CA SER A 136 -1.96 4.81 -19.18
C SER A 136 -2.12 3.43 -19.82
N LYS A 137 -2.28 3.38 -21.15
CA LYS A 137 -2.52 2.18 -21.99
C LYS A 137 -1.49 1.04 -21.86
N LYS A 138 -0.46 1.13 -21.03
CA LYS A 138 0.54 0.08 -20.79
C LYS A 138 0.27 -0.62 -19.46
N ARG A 139 -0.31 -1.80 -19.55
CA ARG A 139 -0.40 -2.72 -18.41
C ARG A 139 1.01 -3.05 -17.90
N LYS A 140 1.20 -3.00 -16.58
CA LYS A 140 2.45 -3.34 -15.92
C LYS A 140 2.21 -4.48 -14.93
N PHE A 141 2.99 -5.55 -15.05
CA PHE A 141 2.92 -6.63 -14.08
C PHE A 141 3.61 -6.22 -12.78
N LYS A 142 3.05 -6.61 -11.65
CA LYS A 142 3.56 -6.28 -10.30
C LYS A 142 4.93 -6.91 -10.07
N GLU A 143 5.95 -6.09 -9.95
CA GLU A 143 7.35 -6.51 -9.82
C GLU A 143 7.60 -7.44 -8.63
N HIS A 144 6.92 -7.19 -7.50
CA HIS A 144 7.07 -8.04 -6.32
C HIS A 144 6.54 -9.47 -6.53
N TYR A 145 5.51 -9.68 -7.35
CA TYR A 145 5.06 -11.02 -7.74
C TYR A 145 6.04 -11.66 -8.73
N ALA A 146 6.49 -10.89 -9.71
CA ALA A 146 7.49 -11.38 -10.67
C ALA A 146 8.76 -11.85 -9.96
N PHE A 147 9.28 -11.10 -8.99
CA PHE A 147 10.49 -11.45 -8.26
C PHE A 147 10.35 -12.72 -7.41
N GLN A 148 9.18 -12.99 -6.82
CA GLN A 148 8.93 -14.24 -6.12
C GLN A 148 8.98 -15.43 -7.08
N VAL A 149 8.29 -15.35 -8.22
CA VAL A 149 8.27 -16.42 -9.23
C VAL A 149 9.67 -16.64 -9.83
N LEU A 150 10.41 -15.56 -10.16
CA LEU A 150 11.79 -15.65 -10.66
C LEU A 150 12.72 -16.32 -9.64
N PHE A 151 12.54 -16.07 -8.36
CA PHE A 151 13.31 -16.73 -7.31
C PHE A 151 13.05 -18.25 -7.27
N TYR A 152 11.81 -18.66 -7.41
CA TYR A 152 11.47 -20.09 -7.51
C TYR A 152 11.99 -20.73 -8.80
N ARG A 153 11.94 -20.01 -9.93
CA ARG A 153 12.53 -20.48 -11.20
C ARG A 153 14.04 -20.70 -11.07
N LEU A 154 14.75 -19.77 -10.41
CA LEU A 154 16.18 -19.91 -10.11
C LEU A 154 16.47 -21.18 -9.30
N LEU A 155 15.68 -21.44 -8.25
CA LEU A 155 15.84 -22.66 -7.44
C LEU A 155 15.54 -23.92 -8.23
N LEU A 156 14.48 -23.92 -9.02
CA LEU A 156 14.12 -25.05 -9.89
C LEU A 156 15.21 -25.34 -10.94
N GLU A 157 15.80 -24.29 -11.53
CA GLU A 157 16.95 -24.48 -12.43
C GLU A 157 18.07 -25.30 -11.78
N LYS A 158 18.42 -24.96 -10.53
CA LYS A 158 19.48 -25.66 -9.78
C LYS A 158 19.07 -27.09 -9.40
N ILE A 159 17.78 -27.33 -9.17
CA ILE A 159 17.25 -28.61 -8.73
C ILE A 159 17.00 -29.56 -9.92
N GLN A 160 16.39 -29.10 -11.00
CA GLN A 160 15.99 -29.95 -12.14
C GLN A 160 16.91 -29.85 -13.36
N GLY A 161 17.89 -28.94 -13.34
CA GLY A 161 18.89 -28.77 -14.40
C GLY A 161 18.40 -28.00 -15.64
N VAL A 162 17.19 -27.46 -15.60
CA VAL A 162 16.59 -26.67 -16.69
C VAL A 162 15.73 -25.52 -16.11
N VAL A 163 15.79 -24.34 -16.75
CA VAL A 163 14.97 -23.19 -16.37
C VAL A 163 13.53 -23.38 -16.86
N PRO A 164 12.52 -23.27 -15.99
CA PRO A 164 11.12 -23.23 -16.44
C PRO A 164 10.85 -22.05 -17.37
N ALA A 165 10.07 -22.26 -18.44
CA ALA A 165 9.90 -21.24 -19.49
C ALA A 165 9.07 -20.02 -19.05
N GLY A 166 7.96 -20.21 -18.36
CA GLY A 166 6.98 -19.18 -18.06
C GLY A 166 7.15 -18.49 -16.72
N GLY A 167 6.51 -17.32 -16.56
CA GLY A 167 6.20 -16.70 -15.28
C GLY A 167 4.70 -16.64 -15.09
N ARG A 168 4.16 -17.29 -14.06
CA ARG A 168 2.71 -17.46 -13.86
C ARG A 168 2.31 -17.25 -12.42
N ILE A 169 1.15 -16.63 -12.23
CA ILE A 169 0.44 -16.60 -10.95
C ILE A 169 -1.03 -16.99 -11.18
N ILE A 170 -1.71 -17.38 -10.12
CA ILE A 170 -3.15 -17.50 -10.07
C ILE A 170 -3.68 -16.31 -9.27
N ASN A 171 -4.59 -15.54 -9.88
CA ASN A 171 -5.15 -14.34 -9.25
C ASN A 171 -6.38 -14.67 -8.37
N VAL A 172 -6.93 -13.65 -7.71
CA VAL A 172 -8.11 -13.78 -6.83
C VAL A 172 -9.36 -14.33 -7.55
N GLU A 173 -9.45 -14.15 -8.88
CA GLU A 173 -10.52 -14.68 -9.72
C GLU A 173 -10.25 -16.13 -10.17
N LYS A 174 -9.21 -16.77 -9.61
CA LYS A 174 -8.72 -18.12 -9.95
C LYS A 174 -8.25 -18.26 -11.42
N GLN A 175 -7.91 -17.14 -12.06
CA GLN A 175 -7.40 -17.10 -13.42
C GLN A 175 -5.88 -17.12 -13.42
N ILE A 176 -5.30 -17.84 -14.39
CA ILE A 176 -3.86 -17.83 -14.62
C ILE A 176 -3.49 -16.51 -15.32
N GLU A 177 -2.60 -15.75 -14.71
CA GLU A 177 -1.99 -14.57 -15.32
C GLU A 177 -0.53 -14.88 -15.64
N GLU A 178 -0.14 -14.62 -16.89
CA GLU A 178 1.22 -14.84 -17.38
C GLU A 178 1.96 -13.51 -17.56
N PHE A 179 3.25 -13.53 -17.30
CA PHE A 179 4.16 -12.43 -17.59
C PHE A 179 5.43 -12.95 -18.26
N ASP A 180 6.09 -12.08 -19.02
CA ASP A 180 7.38 -12.39 -19.62
C ASP A 180 8.51 -12.16 -18.60
N PRO A 181 9.18 -13.23 -18.14
CA PRO A 181 10.26 -13.15 -17.16
C PRO A 181 11.43 -12.27 -17.60
N THR A 182 11.73 -12.22 -18.90
CA THR A 182 12.89 -11.48 -19.43
C THR A 182 12.81 -9.98 -19.17
N GLN A 183 11.58 -9.44 -19.01
CA GLN A 183 11.38 -8.04 -18.66
C GLN A 183 11.84 -7.68 -17.24
N PHE A 184 12.10 -8.69 -16.40
CA PHE A 184 12.44 -8.53 -14.99
C PHE A 184 13.84 -9.06 -14.63
N GLU A 185 14.48 -9.87 -15.46
CA GLU A 185 15.71 -10.61 -15.15
C GLU A 185 16.84 -9.71 -14.67
N ASP A 186 17.20 -8.65 -15.40
CA ASP A 186 18.29 -7.74 -15.00
C ASP A 186 18.04 -7.10 -13.62
N ARG A 187 16.79 -6.68 -13.38
CA ARG A 187 16.40 -6.06 -12.11
C ARG A 187 16.35 -7.08 -10.97
N PHE A 188 15.94 -8.28 -11.26
CA PHE A 188 15.93 -9.40 -10.33
C PHE A 188 17.35 -9.80 -9.91
N GLU A 189 18.28 -9.91 -10.85
CA GLU A 189 19.68 -10.23 -10.56
C GLU A 189 20.32 -9.16 -9.68
N GLN A 190 20.08 -7.88 -9.99
CA GLN A 190 20.54 -6.78 -9.16
C GLN A 190 19.90 -6.83 -7.75
N ALA A 191 18.60 -7.11 -7.66
CA ALA A 191 17.89 -7.26 -6.40
C ALA A 191 18.49 -8.42 -5.57
N LEU A 192 18.70 -9.57 -6.18
CA LEU A 192 19.26 -10.76 -5.53
C LEU A 192 20.67 -10.51 -4.97
N LYS A 193 21.51 -9.80 -5.75
CA LYS A 193 22.84 -9.38 -5.29
C LYS A 193 22.73 -8.48 -4.06
N THR A 194 21.87 -7.47 -4.11
CA THR A 194 21.70 -6.52 -2.99
C THR A 194 21.10 -7.22 -1.76
N VAL A 195 20.10 -8.08 -1.94
CA VAL A 195 19.49 -8.85 -0.84
C VAL A 195 20.53 -9.73 -0.14
N ARG A 196 21.43 -10.39 -0.89
CA ARG A 196 22.53 -11.16 -0.29
C ARG A 196 23.45 -10.31 0.60
N GLN A 197 23.81 -9.10 0.15
CA GLN A 197 24.65 -8.17 0.90
C GLN A 197 23.95 -7.67 2.17
N LEU A 198 22.65 -7.32 2.05
CA LEU A 198 21.86 -6.86 3.19
C LEU A 198 21.62 -7.97 4.22
N VAL A 199 21.22 -9.16 3.79
CA VAL A 199 20.94 -10.30 4.69
C VAL A 199 22.20 -10.76 5.43
N SER A 200 23.36 -10.79 4.75
CA SER A 200 24.63 -11.14 5.38
C SER A 200 25.14 -10.06 6.34
N GLY A 201 24.66 -8.83 6.25
CA GLY A 201 25.17 -7.67 6.99
C GLY A 201 26.46 -7.10 6.39
N ALA A 202 26.88 -7.56 5.19
CA ALA A 202 28.04 -7.02 4.48
C ALA A 202 27.80 -5.58 4.00
N GLU A 203 26.55 -5.23 3.78
CA GLU A 203 26.11 -3.87 3.46
C GLU A 203 25.02 -3.44 4.45
N SER A 204 25.11 -2.22 4.93
CA SER A 204 24.07 -1.59 5.74
C SER A 204 23.17 -0.74 4.86
N SER A 205 21.99 -0.42 5.38
CA SER A 205 21.06 0.47 4.70
C SER A 205 20.45 1.49 5.65
N GLU A 206 19.87 2.54 5.10
CA GLU A 206 19.19 3.60 5.87
C GLU A 206 17.68 3.58 5.59
N PRO A 207 16.83 3.96 6.55
CA PRO A 207 15.40 4.06 6.33
C PRO A 207 15.06 5.13 5.29
N VAL A 208 14.02 4.87 4.52
CA VAL A 208 13.37 5.83 3.63
C VAL A 208 11.89 5.84 3.98
N LEU A 209 11.41 6.91 4.61
CA LEU A 209 10.00 7.02 4.96
C LEU A 209 9.12 7.16 3.72
N GLY A 210 7.96 6.50 3.74
CA GLY A 210 6.98 6.50 2.67
C GLY A 210 5.66 5.86 3.10
N SER A 211 4.67 5.80 2.20
CA SER A 211 3.34 5.25 2.49
C SER A 211 3.36 3.78 2.94
N HIS A 212 4.32 2.99 2.44
CA HIS A 212 4.49 1.59 2.84
C HIS A 212 4.93 1.39 4.30
N CYS A 213 5.39 2.45 4.98
CA CYS A 213 5.85 2.38 6.36
C CYS A 213 4.70 2.17 7.36
N THR A 214 3.48 2.58 7.04
CA THR A 214 2.31 2.47 7.94
C THR A 214 1.96 1.01 8.30
N MET A 215 2.32 0.05 7.43
CA MET A 215 2.10 -1.39 7.66
C MET A 215 3.38 -2.13 8.07
N CYS A 216 4.45 -1.42 8.39
CA CYS A 216 5.75 -2.01 8.67
C CYS A 216 6.04 -2.05 10.18
N GLY A 217 6.32 -3.23 10.74
CA GLY A 217 6.68 -3.37 12.15
C GLY A 217 7.95 -2.60 12.58
N TRP A 218 8.79 -2.20 11.62
CA TRP A 218 9.97 -1.38 11.90
C TRP A 218 9.72 0.13 11.89
N PHE A 219 8.48 0.58 11.65
CA PHE A 219 8.18 2.00 11.46
C PHE A 219 8.63 2.87 12.64
N ALA A 220 8.30 2.49 13.87
CA ALA A 220 8.65 3.27 15.06
C ALA A 220 10.18 3.46 15.20
N ARG A 221 10.97 2.41 14.96
CA ARG A 221 12.43 2.46 14.93
C ARG A 221 12.95 3.36 13.82
N CYS A 222 12.45 3.18 12.59
CA CYS A 222 12.88 3.97 11.44
C CYS A 222 12.52 5.46 11.61
N TYR A 223 11.33 5.76 12.12
CA TYR A 223 10.86 7.12 12.36
C TYR A 223 11.73 7.83 13.42
N ARG A 224 12.04 7.15 14.54
CA ARG A 224 12.97 7.65 15.55
C ARG A 224 14.34 7.96 14.94
N TRP A 225 14.92 7.02 14.19
CA TRP A 225 16.21 7.21 13.53
C TRP A 225 16.21 8.43 12.59
N VAL A 226 15.14 8.61 11.79
CA VAL A 226 15.00 9.75 10.87
C VAL A 226 14.98 11.07 11.64
N ASN A 227 14.28 11.12 12.77
CA ASN A 227 14.26 12.33 13.64
C ASN A 227 15.61 12.59 14.29
N ASP A 228 16.25 11.57 14.88
CA ASP A 228 17.54 11.69 15.56
C ASP A 228 18.66 12.12 14.61
N GLN A 229 18.62 11.68 13.35
CA GLN A 229 19.58 12.06 12.32
C GLN A 229 19.18 13.32 11.55
N SER A 230 18.03 13.92 11.84
CA SER A 230 17.47 15.02 11.03
C SER A 230 17.50 14.69 9.53
N ASP A 231 17.15 13.42 9.21
CA ASP A 231 17.28 12.87 7.87
C ASP A 231 16.29 13.52 6.88
N PRO A 232 16.68 13.80 5.65
CA PRO A 232 15.81 14.43 4.64
C PRO A 232 14.47 13.74 4.42
N THR A 233 14.34 12.43 4.68
CA THR A 233 13.04 11.73 4.54
C THR A 233 12.02 12.09 5.62
N GLY A 234 12.41 12.85 6.63
CA GLY A 234 11.47 13.53 7.54
C GLY A 234 10.64 14.63 6.87
N LEU A 235 11.03 15.05 5.66
CA LEU A 235 10.28 16.01 4.85
C LEU A 235 9.32 15.32 3.88
N PHE A 236 8.17 15.91 3.69
CA PHE A 236 7.17 15.43 2.75
C PHE A 236 7.72 15.38 1.31
N PHE A 237 7.48 14.27 0.60
CA PHE A 237 7.90 13.98 -0.78
C PHE A 237 9.39 13.78 -1.05
N VAL A 238 10.27 13.72 -0.06
CA VAL A 238 11.69 13.42 -0.30
C VAL A 238 11.88 11.96 -0.75
N GLY A 239 11.40 11.00 0.03
CA GLY A 239 11.54 9.58 -0.30
C GLY A 239 12.97 9.20 -0.71
N LYS A 240 13.10 8.42 -1.79
CA LYS A 240 14.40 7.95 -2.32
C LYS A 240 15.31 9.07 -2.86
N GLN A 241 14.78 10.29 -3.08
CA GLN A 241 15.61 11.43 -3.50
C GLN A 241 16.65 11.82 -2.47
N LYS A 242 16.48 11.41 -1.19
CA LYS A 242 17.49 11.63 -0.15
C LYS A 242 18.88 11.18 -0.56
N PHE A 243 19.01 10.08 -1.30
CA PHE A 243 20.33 9.57 -1.70
C PHE A 243 21.02 10.50 -2.69
N ALA A 244 20.26 11.06 -3.65
CA ALA A 244 20.79 12.06 -4.56
C ALA A 244 21.12 13.39 -3.85
N MET A 245 20.29 13.79 -2.88
CA MET A 245 20.57 14.96 -2.03
C MET A 245 21.83 14.77 -1.20
N LYS A 246 21.97 13.65 -0.49
CA LYS A 246 23.17 13.32 0.30
C LYS A 246 24.45 13.28 -0.54
N ALA A 247 24.37 12.78 -1.77
CA ALA A 247 25.51 12.72 -2.69
C ALA A 247 26.06 14.12 -3.07
N VAL A 248 25.23 15.15 -3.02
CA VAL A 248 25.62 16.54 -3.31
C VAL A 248 25.79 17.40 -2.05
N GLY A 249 25.82 16.78 -0.86
CA GLY A 249 26.09 17.44 0.41
C GLY A 249 24.86 17.84 1.23
N LEU A 250 23.63 17.65 0.75
CA LEU A 250 22.40 17.89 1.50
C LEU A 250 22.04 16.65 2.32
N ARG A 251 22.65 16.53 3.51
CA ARG A 251 22.58 15.32 4.35
C ARG A 251 21.50 15.37 5.41
N THR A 252 21.14 16.57 5.85
CA THR A 252 20.20 16.84 6.92
C THR A 252 19.10 17.81 6.47
N ILE A 253 18.03 17.91 7.25
CA ILE A 253 16.97 18.92 7.05
C ILE A 253 17.57 20.34 7.15
N ALA A 254 18.56 20.56 8.04
CA ALA A 254 19.23 21.85 8.16
C ALA A 254 20.00 22.23 6.87
N ASP A 255 20.75 21.29 6.29
CA ASP A 255 21.46 21.54 5.02
C ASP A 255 20.50 21.97 3.90
N ILE A 256 19.29 21.36 3.88
CA ILE A 256 18.26 21.70 2.89
C ILE A 256 17.65 23.07 3.17
N ALA A 257 17.42 23.41 4.44
CA ALA A 257 16.86 24.72 4.84
C ALA A 257 17.79 25.90 4.48
N GLU A 258 19.11 25.64 4.50
CA GLU A 258 20.13 26.65 4.25
C GLU A 258 20.67 26.65 2.81
N MET A 259 20.26 25.68 1.96
CA MET A 259 20.80 25.54 0.61
C MET A 259 20.57 26.78 -0.26
N GLU A 260 21.55 27.14 -1.08
CA GLU A 260 21.34 28.05 -2.20
C GLU A 260 20.86 27.25 -3.41
N VAL A 261 19.59 27.46 -3.81
CA VAL A 261 18.89 26.62 -4.80
C VAL A 261 19.62 26.56 -6.14
N GLU A 262 20.20 27.67 -6.57
CA GLU A 262 20.92 27.80 -7.83
C GLU A 262 22.11 26.84 -7.93
N ASP A 263 22.78 26.53 -6.82
CA ASP A 263 23.92 25.61 -6.78
C ASP A 263 23.55 24.17 -7.17
N PHE A 264 22.27 23.81 -7.05
CA PHE A 264 21.78 22.45 -7.27
C PHE A 264 21.01 22.27 -8.60
N LEU A 265 21.01 23.31 -9.44
CA LEU A 265 20.36 23.26 -10.76
C LEU A 265 21.28 22.79 -11.88
N SER A 266 22.59 22.84 -11.68
CA SER A 266 23.62 22.52 -12.67
C SER A 266 24.71 21.61 -12.10
N PRO A 267 25.43 20.82 -12.94
CA PRO A 267 26.58 20.05 -12.51
C PRO A 267 27.65 20.94 -11.87
N PRO A 268 28.42 20.42 -10.88
CA PRO A 268 28.43 19.03 -10.42
C PRO A 268 27.39 18.69 -9.34
N ARG A 269 26.65 19.68 -8.79
CA ARG A 269 25.72 19.49 -7.68
C ARG A 269 24.24 19.30 -8.09
N LYS A 270 24.00 19.10 -9.38
CA LYS A 270 22.64 18.93 -9.90
C LYS A 270 21.93 17.72 -9.27
N ILE A 271 20.74 17.94 -8.67
CA ILE A 271 19.89 16.87 -8.17
C ILE A 271 18.99 16.37 -9.32
N PRO A 272 19.09 15.07 -9.69
CA PRO A 272 18.26 14.53 -10.76
C PRO A 272 16.77 14.68 -10.48
N ARG A 273 15.99 15.04 -11.52
CA ARG A 273 14.51 15.17 -11.46
C ARG A 273 13.99 16.28 -10.54
N MET A 274 14.84 17.18 -10.06
CA MET A 274 14.46 18.35 -9.28
C MET A 274 14.82 19.63 -10.04
N GLY A 275 13.79 20.42 -10.36
CA GLY A 275 13.93 21.75 -10.93
C GLY A 275 13.85 22.84 -9.85
N LYS A 276 14.03 24.11 -10.23
CA LYS A 276 14.05 25.27 -9.34
C LYS A 276 12.84 25.30 -8.39
N VAL A 277 11.63 25.22 -8.90
CA VAL A 277 10.39 25.26 -8.11
C VAL A 277 10.35 24.13 -7.06
N SER A 278 10.80 22.91 -7.45
CA SER A 278 10.83 21.76 -6.52
C SER A 278 11.86 21.96 -5.40
N LEU A 279 13.02 22.54 -5.71
CA LEU A 279 14.08 22.82 -4.74
C LEU A 279 13.68 23.97 -3.80
N GLU A 280 13.12 25.06 -4.31
CA GLU A 280 12.60 26.17 -3.49
C GLU A 280 11.54 25.66 -2.51
N ARG A 281 10.62 24.82 -2.99
CA ARG A 281 9.62 24.24 -2.12
C ARG A 281 10.21 23.28 -1.08
N MET A 282 11.24 22.52 -1.44
CA MET A 282 11.92 21.64 -0.51
C MET A 282 12.67 22.45 0.57
N LYS A 283 13.30 23.56 0.20
CA LYS A 283 13.91 24.53 1.14
C LYS A 283 12.85 25.06 2.12
N THR A 284 11.70 25.49 1.61
CA THR A 284 10.58 25.96 2.46
C THR A 284 10.10 24.87 3.43
N ARG A 285 9.92 23.63 2.98
CA ARG A 285 9.54 22.51 3.84
C ARG A 285 10.55 22.23 4.93
N ALA A 286 11.84 22.33 4.62
CA ALA A 286 12.90 22.16 5.59
C ALA A 286 12.87 23.27 6.65
N GLN A 287 12.67 24.52 6.25
CA GLN A 287 12.50 25.64 7.16
C GLN A 287 11.26 25.48 8.06
N VAL A 288 10.13 25.06 7.47
CA VAL A 288 8.88 24.76 8.20
C VAL A 288 9.11 23.63 9.23
N ALA A 289 9.83 22.57 8.85
CA ALA A 289 10.13 21.47 9.76
C ALA A 289 10.98 21.92 10.95
N LEU A 290 12.00 22.76 10.72
CA LEU A 290 12.87 23.29 11.78
C LEU A 290 12.14 24.30 12.69
N GLN A 291 11.25 25.12 12.13
CA GLN A 291 10.49 26.11 12.89
C GLN A 291 9.31 25.49 13.65
N GLY A 292 8.87 24.29 13.25
CA GLY A 292 7.70 23.64 13.83
C GLY A 292 6.37 24.36 13.59
N LYS A 293 6.28 25.23 12.55
CA LYS A 293 5.09 26.01 12.20
C LYS A 293 4.77 25.86 10.73
N PRO A 294 3.50 25.61 10.34
CA PRO A 294 3.12 25.52 8.95
C PRO A 294 3.19 26.87 8.25
N VAL A 295 3.41 26.84 6.96
CA VAL A 295 3.28 27.99 6.07
C VAL A 295 2.04 27.78 5.22
N ILE A 296 1.15 28.76 5.21
CA ILE A 296 -0.04 28.83 4.36
C ILE A 296 0.18 29.95 3.35
N ARG A 297 -0.06 29.65 2.07
CA ARG A 297 0.06 30.61 0.96
C ARG A 297 -1.31 31.17 0.59
N PRO A 298 -1.41 32.43 0.13
CA PRO A 298 -2.66 33.02 -0.36
C PRO A 298 -3.09 32.39 -1.70
N GLY A 299 -4.33 32.68 -2.12
CA GLY A 299 -4.85 32.31 -3.45
C GLY A 299 -5.83 31.15 -3.46
N TYR A 300 -6.07 30.44 -2.34
CA TYR A 300 -7.15 29.45 -2.26
C TYR A 300 -8.50 30.13 -2.03
N VAL A 301 -9.55 29.56 -2.60
CA VAL A 301 -10.92 30.05 -2.48
C VAL A 301 -11.82 28.88 -2.12
N PHE A 302 -12.64 29.07 -1.10
CA PHE A 302 -13.71 28.13 -0.78
C PHE A 302 -14.98 28.49 -1.55
N PRO A 303 -15.72 27.51 -2.07
CA PRO A 303 -17.01 27.73 -2.70
C PRO A 303 -18.00 28.39 -1.74
N VAL A 304 -18.81 29.32 -2.24
CA VAL A 304 -19.93 29.94 -1.50
C VAL A 304 -21.18 29.13 -1.78
N VAL A 305 -21.66 28.40 -0.77
CA VAL A 305 -22.75 27.42 -0.91
C VAL A 305 -23.71 27.50 0.27
N ASP A 306 -24.90 26.91 0.12
CA ASP A 306 -25.89 26.84 1.20
C ASP A 306 -25.58 25.72 2.20
N GLN A 307 -24.91 24.67 1.75
CA GLN A 307 -24.49 23.53 2.59
C GLN A 307 -23.07 23.09 2.23
N GLU A 308 -22.28 22.82 3.24
CA GLU A 308 -20.97 22.12 3.12
C GLU A 308 -21.13 20.69 3.59
N ILE A 309 -20.68 19.73 2.79
CA ILE A 309 -20.75 18.31 3.07
C ILE A 309 -19.33 17.76 3.13
N TYR A 310 -18.89 17.27 4.29
CA TYR A 310 -17.58 16.66 4.49
C TYR A 310 -17.76 15.16 4.38
N PHE A 311 -17.29 14.57 3.30
CA PHE A 311 -17.65 13.24 2.84
C PHE A 311 -16.46 12.29 2.84
N ASP A 312 -16.65 11.10 3.40
CA ASP A 312 -15.65 10.03 3.45
C ASP A 312 -16.28 8.66 3.29
N ILE A 313 -15.53 7.72 2.67
CA ILE A 313 -15.96 6.36 2.35
C ILE A 313 -15.08 5.35 3.08
N GLU A 314 -15.73 4.33 3.71
CA GLU A 314 -15.04 3.15 4.18
C GLU A 314 -15.28 1.96 3.25
N ASP A 315 -14.21 1.34 2.81
CA ASP A 315 -14.23 0.20 1.90
C ASP A 315 -13.33 -0.95 2.37
N ASP A 316 -13.70 -2.18 2.03
CA ASP A 316 -12.84 -3.35 2.14
C ASP A 316 -12.36 -3.79 0.75
N PRO A 317 -11.14 -3.42 0.35
CA PRO A 317 -10.60 -3.80 -0.95
C PRO A 317 -10.34 -5.30 -1.08
N THR A 318 -10.29 -6.06 0.02
CA THR A 318 -10.12 -7.52 -0.02
C THR A 318 -11.39 -8.23 -0.49
N ARG A 319 -12.54 -7.62 -0.23
CA ARG A 319 -13.87 -8.08 -0.68
C ARG A 319 -14.38 -7.27 -1.86
N GLY A 320 -13.75 -6.13 -2.16
CA GLY A 320 -14.19 -5.20 -3.19
C GLY A 320 -15.52 -4.53 -2.85
N VAL A 321 -15.79 -4.24 -1.58
CA VAL A 321 -17.05 -3.67 -1.09
C VAL A 321 -16.82 -2.34 -0.40
N VAL A 322 -17.73 -1.38 -0.65
CA VAL A 322 -17.89 -0.16 0.13
C VAL A 322 -19.02 -0.36 1.14
N TYR A 323 -18.70 -0.29 2.43
CA TYR A 323 -19.66 -0.60 3.48
C TYR A 323 -20.22 0.63 4.21
N LEU A 324 -19.57 1.81 4.06
CA LEU A 324 -20.05 3.03 4.71
C LEU A 324 -19.78 4.26 3.83
N PHE A 325 -20.79 5.10 3.69
CA PHE A 325 -20.73 6.45 3.14
C PHE A 325 -21.12 7.40 4.26
N GLY A 326 -20.15 8.07 4.88
CA GLY A 326 -20.40 8.99 5.97
C GLY A 326 -20.19 10.44 5.57
N TYR A 327 -20.99 11.33 6.14
CA TYR A 327 -20.89 12.74 5.82
C TYR A 327 -21.35 13.64 6.97
N VAL A 328 -20.56 14.69 7.19
CA VAL A 328 -20.96 15.80 8.08
C VAL A 328 -21.56 16.91 7.24
N ILE A 329 -22.76 17.36 7.59
CA ILE A 329 -23.46 18.46 6.92
C ILE A 329 -23.37 19.71 7.80
N CYS A 330 -22.86 20.79 7.21
CA CYS A 330 -22.82 22.13 7.82
C CYS A 330 -23.72 23.09 7.06
N GLU A 331 -24.63 23.71 7.77
CA GLU A 331 -25.53 24.78 7.27
C GLU A 331 -25.31 26.07 8.07
N PRO A 332 -25.39 27.25 7.46
CA PRO A 332 -25.27 28.52 8.20
C PRO A 332 -26.28 28.59 9.35
N GLY A 333 -25.81 28.92 10.54
CA GLY A 333 -26.64 29.08 11.73
C GLY A 333 -27.16 27.80 12.37
N ARG A 334 -26.76 26.64 11.91
CA ARG A 334 -27.11 25.34 12.49
C ARG A 334 -25.87 24.59 12.98
N PRO A 335 -25.99 23.75 14.01
CA PRO A 335 -24.90 22.87 14.40
C PRO A 335 -24.61 21.83 13.28
N ALA A 336 -23.35 21.51 13.10
CA ALA A 336 -22.96 20.45 12.19
C ALA A 336 -23.57 19.10 12.64
N ARG A 337 -24.04 18.31 11.71
CA ARG A 337 -24.63 17.00 11.98
C ARG A 337 -23.96 15.94 11.12
N TYR A 338 -23.68 14.80 11.70
CA TYR A 338 -23.21 13.61 10.98
C TYR A 338 -24.39 12.73 10.60
N ASP A 339 -24.31 12.14 9.41
CA ASP A 339 -25.24 11.13 8.92
C ASP A 339 -24.46 10.13 8.06
N TYR A 340 -25.00 8.93 7.85
CA TYR A 340 -24.32 7.89 7.11
C TYR A 340 -25.27 6.87 6.46
N LEU A 341 -24.79 6.22 5.40
CA LEU A 341 -25.41 5.07 4.77
C LEU A 341 -24.50 3.85 5.01
N TRP A 342 -25.09 2.74 5.42
CA TRP A 342 -24.38 1.56 5.88
C TRP A 342 -24.86 0.30 5.16
N ALA A 343 -23.93 -0.53 4.63
CA ALA A 343 -24.18 -1.86 4.13
C ALA A 343 -23.97 -2.89 5.26
N GLU A 344 -25.05 -3.50 5.73
CA GLU A 344 -25.01 -4.50 6.79
C GLU A 344 -24.18 -5.73 6.37
N ARG A 345 -24.22 -6.07 5.09
CA ARG A 345 -23.49 -7.15 4.45
C ARG A 345 -22.98 -6.70 3.09
N PRO A 346 -21.98 -7.37 2.51
CA PRO A 346 -21.49 -7.04 1.17
C PRO A 346 -22.58 -6.99 0.10
N GLU A 347 -23.61 -7.83 0.21
CA GLU A 347 -24.73 -7.89 -0.72
C GLU A 347 -25.62 -6.65 -0.67
N ASP A 348 -25.56 -5.88 0.41
CA ASP A 348 -26.36 -4.65 0.59
C ASP A 348 -25.67 -3.42 -0.02
N GLU A 349 -24.43 -3.56 -0.57
CA GLU A 349 -23.65 -2.46 -1.17
C GLU A 349 -24.46 -1.73 -2.24
N GLU A 350 -25.08 -2.44 -3.19
CA GLU A 350 -25.82 -1.80 -4.28
C GLU A 350 -26.94 -0.89 -3.76
N GLN A 351 -27.70 -1.35 -2.78
CA GLN A 351 -28.78 -0.55 -2.18
C GLN A 351 -28.23 0.71 -1.51
N THR A 352 -27.12 0.57 -0.80
CA THR A 352 -26.44 1.68 -0.11
C THR A 352 -25.92 2.72 -1.11
N VAL A 353 -25.30 2.26 -2.20
CA VAL A 353 -24.82 3.13 -3.27
C VAL A 353 -25.97 3.87 -3.96
N ARG A 354 -27.08 3.19 -4.27
CA ARG A 354 -28.27 3.81 -4.86
C ARG A 354 -28.90 4.87 -3.95
N ALA A 355 -28.88 4.63 -2.63
CA ALA A 355 -29.31 5.63 -1.66
C ALA A 355 -28.40 6.87 -1.68
N PHE A 356 -27.08 6.67 -1.79
CA PHE A 356 -26.12 7.79 -1.93
C PHE A 356 -26.34 8.57 -3.24
N TRP A 357 -26.62 7.88 -4.38
CA TRP A 357 -26.96 8.54 -5.64
C TRP A 357 -28.20 9.42 -5.50
N THR A 358 -29.24 8.90 -4.84
CA THR A 358 -30.47 9.69 -4.54
C THR A 358 -30.16 10.90 -3.67
N PHE A 359 -29.28 10.73 -2.68
CA PHE A 359 -28.84 11.86 -1.84
C PHE A 359 -28.13 12.93 -2.68
N VAL A 360 -27.18 12.56 -3.55
CA VAL A 360 -26.48 13.52 -4.44
C VAL A 360 -27.44 14.26 -5.35
N GLN A 361 -28.45 13.57 -5.92
CA GLN A 361 -29.49 14.17 -6.76
C GLN A 361 -30.36 15.16 -6.01
N SER A 362 -30.60 14.91 -4.73
CA SER A 362 -31.41 15.81 -3.87
C SER A 362 -30.65 17.06 -3.43
N CYS A 363 -29.32 17.09 -3.56
CA CYS A 363 -28.47 18.19 -3.13
C CYS A 363 -28.60 19.41 -4.04
N GLY A 364 -28.97 20.57 -3.46
CA GLY A 364 -29.02 21.87 -4.13
C GLY A 364 -27.65 22.51 -4.35
N ASN A 365 -27.47 23.74 -3.86
CA ASN A 365 -26.22 24.48 -3.91
C ASN A 365 -25.30 24.00 -2.77
N VAL A 366 -24.48 22.96 -3.03
CA VAL A 366 -23.60 22.33 -2.06
C VAL A 366 -22.20 22.13 -2.60
N VAL A 367 -21.23 21.94 -1.70
CA VAL A 367 -19.89 21.44 -1.98
C VAL A 367 -19.64 20.15 -1.20
N PHE A 368 -19.02 19.15 -1.84
CA PHE A 368 -18.52 17.95 -1.18
C PHE A 368 -17.02 18.12 -0.92
N TYR A 369 -16.64 18.34 0.33
CA TYR A 369 -15.25 18.33 0.75
C TYR A 369 -14.80 16.88 0.98
N VAL A 370 -13.73 16.49 0.32
CA VAL A 370 -13.08 15.19 0.45
C VAL A 370 -11.60 15.38 0.76
N TYR A 371 -10.93 14.29 1.23
CA TYR A 371 -9.49 14.37 1.52
C TYR A 371 -8.69 13.42 0.63
N SER A 372 -8.91 13.45 -0.63
CA SER A 372 -8.17 12.87 -1.75
C SER A 372 -9.13 12.62 -2.93
N HIS A 373 -8.59 12.07 -4.01
CA HIS A 373 -9.39 11.63 -5.16
C HIS A 373 -9.96 10.21 -5.00
N LYS A 374 -9.79 9.57 -3.84
CA LYS A 374 -10.24 8.19 -3.59
C LYS A 374 -11.76 8.08 -3.77
N GLU A 375 -12.51 9.00 -3.15
CA GLU A 375 -13.97 9.02 -3.17
C GLU A 375 -14.49 9.07 -4.61
N ARG A 376 -13.96 9.98 -5.44
CA ARG A 376 -14.32 10.10 -6.87
C ARG A 376 -14.00 8.82 -7.65
N THR A 377 -12.84 8.22 -7.41
CA THR A 377 -12.41 7.01 -8.09
C THR A 377 -13.32 5.83 -7.70
N THR A 378 -13.64 5.70 -6.42
CA THR A 378 -14.53 4.66 -5.89
C THR A 378 -15.95 4.84 -6.43
N LEU A 379 -16.50 6.06 -6.39
CA LEU A 379 -17.84 6.35 -6.93
C LEU A 379 -17.94 6.05 -8.43
N LYS A 380 -16.89 6.33 -9.21
CA LYS A 380 -16.84 5.95 -10.62
C LYS A 380 -16.90 4.44 -10.82
N GLN A 381 -16.13 3.69 -10.05
CA GLN A 381 -16.15 2.22 -10.12
C GLN A 381 -17.50 1.63 -9.72
N LEU A 382 -18.15 2.18 -8.69
CA LEU A 382 -19.48 1.77 -8.26
C LEU A 382 -20.54 2.11 -9.31
N MET A 383 -20.45 3.29 -9.93
CA MET A 383 -21.32 3.67 -11.05
C MET A 383 -21.23 2.66 -12.20
N GLU A 384 -20.01 2.30 -12.61
CA GLU A 384 -19.78 1.32 -13.68
C GLU A 384 -20.26 -0.08 -13.27
N ARG A 385 -20.02 -0.50 -12.03
CA ARG A 385 -20.40 -1.82 -11.49
C ARG A 385 -21.92 -2.03 -11.47
N TYR A 386 -22.68 -1.02 -11.04
CA TYR A 386 -24.13 -1.11 -10.83
C TYR A 386 -24.96 -0.43 -11.92
N GLY A 387 -24.35 0.03 -13.00
CA GLY A 387 -25.03 0.70 -14.10
C GLY A 387 -25.80 1.94 -13.65
N LEU A 388 -25.20 2.77 -12.78
CA LEU A 388 -25.85 3.96 -12.24
C LEU A 388 -25.77 5.11 -13.23
N ASP A 389 -26.65 6.09 -13.02
CA ASP A 389 -26.73 7.28 -13.86
C ASP A 389 -25.44 8.11 -13.81
N GLY A 390 -24.83 8.34 -14.97
CA GLY A 390 -23.60 9.08 -15.13
C GLY A 390 -23.77 10.60 -14.96
N GLU A 391 -24.98 11.15 -15.15
CA GLU A 391 -25.26 12.57 -14.92
C GLU A 391 -25.10 12.92 -13.45
N THR A 392 -25.61 12.05 -12.56
CA THR A 392 -25.44 12.20 -11.10
C THR A 392 -23.95 12.19 -10.70
N PHE A 393 -23.13 11.34 -11.33
CA PHE A 393 -21.69 11.33 -11.09
C PHE A 393 -21.02 12.66 -11.52
N GLU A 394 -21.38 13.21 -12.68
CA GLU A 394 -20.85 14.50 -13.13
C GLU A 394 -21.33 15.66 -12.24
N ILE A 395 -22.55 15.59 -11.69
CA ILE A 395 -23.04 16.55 -10.68
C ILE A 395 -22.17 16.49 -9.41
N TYR A 396 -21.90 15.29 -8.89
CA TYR A 396 -21.02 15.11 -7.73
C TYR A 396 -19.64 15.69 -7.99
N LYS A 397 -19.03 15.29 -9.11
CA LYS A 397 -17.68 15.69 -9.51
C LYS A 397 -17.54 17.22 -9.68
N ALA A 398 -18.57 17.88 -10.20
CA ALA A 398 -18.60 19.34 -10.34
C ALA A 398 -18.69 20.08 -8.99
N LYS A 399 -19.21 19.41 -7.95
CA LYS A 399 -19.38 19.95 -6.60
C LYS A 399 -18.29 19.47 -5.63
N GLU A 400 -17.34 18.65 -6.06
CA GLU A 400 -16.25 18.12 -5.24
C GLU A 400 -15.15 19.17 -5.05
N TYR A 401 -14.64 19.28 -3.82
CA TYR A 401 -13.45 20.03 -3.46
C TYR A 401 -12.47 19.11 -2.69
N ASP A 402 -11.36 18.76 -3.31
CA ASP A 402 -10.31 17.92 -2.70
C ASP A 402 -9.42 18.79 -1.79
N LEU A 403 -9.67 18.73 -0.48
CA LEU A 403 -8.89 19.44 0.53
C LEU A 403 -7.41 19.05 0.51
N TYR A 404 -7.09 17.78 0.22
CA TYR A 404 -5.71 17.33 0.18
C TYR A 404 -4.93 18.00 -0.95
N GLN A 405 -5.42 17.92 -2.18
CA GLN A 405 -4.71 18.49 -3.32
C GLN A 405 -4.87 20.02 -3.39
N GLN A 406 -6.12 20.50 -3.39
CA GLN A 406 -6.46 21.90 -3.68
C GLN A 406 -6.24 22.85 -2.50
N LEU A 407 -5.90 22.34 -1.33
CA LEU A 407 -5.63 23.16 -0.15
C LEU A 407 -4.28 22.79 0.50
N ILE A 408 -4.12 21.55 0.96
CA ILE A 408 -2.95 21.15 1.72
C ILE A 408 -1.71 21.08 0.82
N VAL A 409 -1.76 20.36 -0.30
CA VAL A 409 -0.60 20.22 -1.19
C VAL A 409 -0.30 21.52 -1.93
N ASP A 410 -1.28 22.23 -2.46
CA ASP A 410 -1.03 23.39 -3.30
C ASP A 410 -0.73 24.67 -2.51
N TYR A 411 -1.35 24.86 -1.35
CA TYR A 411 -1.30 26.13 -0.62
C TYR A 411 -0.66 26.07 0.77
N SER A 412 -0.09 24.92 1.18
CA SER A 412 0.58 24.88 2.48
C SER A 412 1.79 23.96 2.52
N ASP A 413 2.63 24.15 3.52
CA ASP A 413 3.69 23.20 3.90
C ASP A 413 3.67 23.03 5.43
N TRP A 414 3.76 21.75 5.86
CA TRP A 414 3.57 21.36 7.27
C TRP A 414 4.83 20.72 7.86
N PRO A 415 5.07 20.90 9.16
CA PRO A 415 6.22 20.32 9.85
C PRO A 415 6.02 18.84 10.16
N THR A 416 5.54 18.07 9.17
CA THR A 416 5.27 16.63 9.27
C THR A 416 5.80 15.91 8.04
N PHE A 417 6.19 14.65 8.20
CA PHE A 417 6.69 13.84 7.08
C PHE A 417 5.58 13.39 6.10
N SER A 418 4.33 13.50 6.52
CA SER A 418 3.16 13.10 5.74
C SER A 418 2.06 14.15 5.86
N TYR A 419 1.42 14.47 4.75
CA TYR A 419 0.28 15.38 4.68
C TYR A 419 -1.08 14.66 4.67
N GLY A 420 -1.11 13.37 5.02
CA GLY A 420 -2.36 12.65 5.26
C GLY A 420 -3.18 13.29 6.37
N ILE A 421 -4.52 13.15 6.31
CA ILE A 421 -5.47 13.80 7.20
C ILE A 421 -5.09 13.65 8.69
N LYS A 422 -4.66 12.45 9.11
CA LYS A 422 -4.30 12.18 10.51
C LYS A 422 -3.07 12.95 10.99
N HIS A 423 -2.14 13.29 10.10
CA HIS A 423 -0.97 14.08 10.45
C HIS A 423 -1.30 15.56 10.54
N VAL A 424 -2.02 16.09 9.54
CA VAL A 424 -2.40 17.50 9.50
C VAL A 424 -3.40 17.83 10.61
N ALA A 425 -4.45 17.04 10.76
CA ALA A 425 -5.48 17.29 11.76
C ALA A 425 -4.96 17.14 13.19
N LYS A 426 -4.10 16.13 13.47
CA LYS A 426 -3.44 16.03 14.79
C LYS A 426 -2.55 17.25 15.09
N TRP A 427 -1.86 17.76 14.07
CA TRP A 427 -1.03 18.95 14.24
C TRP A 427 -1.86 20.19 14.66
N ILE A 428 -3.07 20.37 14.09
CA ILE A 428 -3.97 21.45 14.48
C ILE A 428 -4.77 21.18 15.76
N GLY A 429 -4.51 20.06 16.46
CA GLY A 429 -5.10 19.70 17.75
C GLY A 429 -6.35 18.84 17.69
N PHE A 430 -6.74 18.34 16.51
CA PHE A 430 -7.87 17.40 16.38
C PHE A 430 -7.50 16.03 16.95
N GLN A 431 -8.42 15.40 17.67
CA GLN A 431 -8.22 14.09 18.28
C GLN A 431 -9.35 13.15 17.87
N TRP A 432 -8.98 11.97 17.39
CA TRP A 432 -9.90 10.86 17.14
C TRP A 432 -10.31 10.21 18.45
N ARG A 433 -11.54 9.74 18.52
CA ARG A 433 -12.05 8.95 19.68
C ARG A 433 -11.32 7.60 19.79
N ASP A 434 -10.97 6.98 18.66
CA ASP A 434 -10.20 5.75 18.64
C ASP A 434 -8.71 6.00 18.94
N LEU A 435 -8.08 5.08 19.68
CA LEU A 435 -6.65 5.19 20.06
C LEU A 435 -5.71 4.90 18.88
N ASP A 436 -6.15 4.08 17.92
CA ASP A 436 -5.39 3.71 16.72
C ASP A 436 -6.25 3.88 15.45
N PRO A 437 -6.62 5.14 15.10
CA PRO A 437 -7.51 5.43 14.00
C PRO A 437 -6.80 5.20 12.66
N SER A 438 -7.25 4.21 11.89
CA SER A 438 -6.74 3.97 10.53
C SER A 438 -7.78 3.27 9.66
N GLY A 439 -7.83 3.58 8.35
CA GLY A 439 -8.66 2.86 7.41
C GLY A 439 -8.33 1.36 7.37
N ALA A 440 -7.07 0.99 7.61
CA ALA A 440 -6.65 -0.39 7.75
C ALA A 440 -7.34 -1.11 8.93
N ASN A 441 -7.47 -0.43 10.07
CA ASN A 441 -8.19 -0.98 11.22
C ASN A 441 -9.70 -0.99 10.98
N SER A 442 -10.26 0.01 10.30
CA SER A 442 -11.68 0.02 9.89
C SER A 442 -12.06 -1.23 9.09
N ILE A 443 -11.20 -1.65 8.15
CA ILE A 443 -11.37 -2.90 7.39
C ILE A 443 -11.37 -4.13 8.33
N ALA A 444 -10.43 -4.21 9.29
CA ALA A 444 -10.37 -5.31 10.24
C ALA A 444 -11.64 -5.35 11.11
N TRP A 445 -12.11 -4.20 11.63
CA TRP A 445 -13.33 -4.12 12.43
C TRP A 445 -14.58 -4.49 11.62
N TYR A 446 -14.63 -4.13 10.33
CA TYR A 446 -15.73 -4.57 9.47
C TYR A 446 -15.74 -6.09 9.28
N ASN A 447 -14.59 -6.72 9.10
CA ASN A 447 -14.49 -8.18 9.05
C ASN A 447 -14.87 -8.86 10.38
N GLU A 448 -14.49 -8.26 11.53
CA GLU A 448 -14.97 -8.70 12.85
C GLU A 448 -16.50 -8.54 12.97
N TYR A 449 -17.05 -7.41 12.50
CA TYR A 449 -18.50 -7.16 12.48
C TYR A 449 -19.25 -8.20 11.65
N LEU A 450 -18.75 -8.57 10.47
CA LEU A 450 -19.39 -9.60 9.64
C LEU A 450 -19.43 -10.98 10.32
N ASN A 451 -18.48 -11.27 11.21
CA ASN A 451 -18.45 -12.50 11.99
C ASN A 451 -19.36 -12.44 13.25
N ASP A 452 -19.61 -11.25 13.79
CA ASP A 452 -20.46 -11.02 14.97
C ASP A 452 -21.34 -9.76 14.77
N PRO A 453 -22.33 -9.79 13.85
CA PRO A 453 -23.17 -8.63 13.56
C PRO A 453 -24.09 -8.22 14.73
N ALA A 454 -24.28 -9.12 15.70
CA ALA A 454 -25.08 -8.83 16.90
C ALA A 454 -24.33 -7.92 17.90
N ASN A 455 -23.03 -7.72 17.72
CA ASN A 455 -22.22 -6.85 18.58
C ASN A 455 -22.29 -5.39 18.13
N PRO A 456 -23.08 -4.53 18.79
CA PRO A 456 -23.30 -3.15 18.34
C PRO A 456 -22.02 -2.28 18.46
N ARG A 457 -21.04 -2.71 19.28
CA ARG A 457 -19.81 -1.95 19.50
C ARG A 457 -18.91 -1.94 18.27
N LEU A 458 -18.92 -3.02 17.47
CA LEU A 458 -18.09 -3.12 16.27
C LEU A 458 -18.56 -2.11 15.21
N ARG A 459 -19.86 -2.11 14.90
CA ARG A 459 -20.45 -1.12 13.99
C ARG A 459 -20.23 0.30 14.49
N GLN A 460 -20.53 0.57 15.78
CA GLN A 460 -20.39 1.90 16.34
C GLN A 460 -18.95 2.42 16.26
N ARG A 461 -17.94 1.56 16.48
CA ARG A 461 -16.54 1.93 16.37
C ARG A 461 -16.17 2.40 14.96
N ILE A 462 -16.68 1.72 13.93
CA ILE A 462 -16.46 2.10 12.52
C ILE A 462 -17.15 3.43 12.21
N VAL A 463 -18.40 3.59 12.65
CA VAL A 463 -19.17 4.82 12.47
C VAL A 463 -18.50 6.00 13.17
N ASP A 464 -18.05 5.81 14.41
CA ASP A 464 -17.30 6.83 15.17
C ASP A 464 -16.01 7.25 14.48
N TYR A 465 -15.29 6.27 13.90
CA TYR A 465 -14.06 6.52 13.17
C TYR A 465 -14.28 7.35 11.90
N ASN A 466 -15.27 7.00 11.08
CA ASN A 466 -15.62 7.74 9.87
C ASN A 466 -16.19 9.14 10.19
N GLU A 467 -17.02 9.25 11.23
CA GLU A 467 -17.49 10.56 11.73
C GLU A 467 -16.31 11.46 12.10
N ASP A 468 -15.31 10.92 12.81
CA ASP A 468 -14.10 11.67 13.18
C ASP A 468 -13.28 12.09 11.94
N ASP A 469 -13.16 11.25 10.90
CA ASP A 469 -12.49 11.64 9.65
C ASP A 469 -13.25 12.78 8.94
N CYS A 470 -14.59 12.75 8.91
CA CYS A 470 -15.39 13.86 8.39
C CYS A 470 -15.22 15.16 9.21
N TYR A 471 -15.24 15.08 10.54
CA TYR A 471 -14.99 16.25 11.40
C TYR A 471 -13.54 16.74 11.33
N ALA A 472 -12.56 15.88 11.07
CA ALA A 472 -11.18 16.28 10.86
C ALA A 472 -11.03 17.14 9.60
N MET A 473 -11.76 16.83 8.51
CA MET A 473 -11.82 17.67 7.31
C MET A 473 -12.42 19.04 7.61
N LEU A 474 -13.53 19.10 8.37
CA LEU A 474 -14.13 20.35 8.82
C LEU A 474 -13.16 21.18 9.67
N ALA A 475 -12.42 20.55 10.59
CA ALA A 475 -11.44 21.21 11.42
C ALA A 475 -10.28 21.79 10.59
N ILE A 476 -9.79 21.05 9.59
CA ILE A 476 -8.76 21.52 8.66
C ILE A 476 -9.26 22.74 7.88
N LYS A 477 -10.44 22.67 7.28
CA LYS A 477 -11.02 23.79 6.51
C LYS A 477 -11.16 25.03 7.38
N ARG A 478 -11.69 24.90 8.61
CA ARG A 478 -11.82 26.02 9.57
C ARG A 478 -10.45 26.58 9.98
N TYR A 479 -9.45 25.74 10.13
CA TYR A 479 -8.09 26.21 10.42
C TYR A 479 -7.59 27.15 9.33
N PHE A 480 -7.80 26.83 8.05
CA PHE A 480 -7.42 27.70 6.92
C PHE A 480 -8.25 28.99 6.86
N GLU A 481 -9.50 28.97 7.25
CA GLU A 481 -10.32 30.18 7.33
C GLU A 481 -9.80 31.18 8.38
N HIS A 482 -9.37 30.65 9.54
CA HIS A 482 -8.86 31.45 10.65
C HIS A 482 -7.41 31.95 10.44
N HIS A 483 -6.63 31.23 9.63
CA HIS A 483 -5.21 31.53 9.38
C HIS A 483 -4.97 32.00 7.94
N ARG A 484 -5.96 32.60 7.32
CA ARG A 484 -5.84 33.13 5.97
C ARG A 484 -4.74 34.22 5.94
N PRO A 485 -3.69 34.04 5.08
CA PRO A 485 -2.69 35.11 4.92
C PRO A 485 -3.38 36.39 4.44
N ASN A 486 -2.93 37.53 4.93
CA ASN A 486 -3.34 38.81 4.35
C ASN A 486 -2.87 38.84 2.89
N GLU A 487 -3.75 39.25 1.97
CA GLU A 487 -3.46 39.45 0.55
C GLU A 487 -2.36 40.48 0.33
#